data_d180fe5fa0262f377392d54ae11fcdd7
#
_entry.id   d180fe5fa0262f377392d54ae11fcdd7
#
_cell.length_a   1.000
_cell.length_b   1.000
_cell.length_c   1.000
_cell.angle_alpha   90.00
_cell.angle_beta   90.00
_cell.angle_gamma   90.00
#
_symmetry.space_group_name_H-M   'P 1'
#
loop_
_entity.id
_entity.type
_entity.pdbx_description
1 polymer ?
#
loop_
_entity_poly.entity_id
_entity_poly.type
_entity_poly.pdbx_seq_one_letter_code
_entity_poly.pdbx_strand_id
1 'polypeptide(L)'
;MERSPSIQNLTQSLAKFHAMVGRISKDAKNPFFKSNYASLPHIITEIAEPLEKAGLVLSQFPNGDGLTTMLIHADSGEFISATYTLQVVRQNDPQAQGSAISYARRYAITSVLNLAISDDDAEAAMKPLRQAPAPVKVAPTEQQFAGIVQYLNGTPEQQKTAKEALKKYTLTNDQKEIIEGLL
;
A
#
# COMPACT_ATOMS: atom_id res chain seq x y z
N MET A 1 3.95 22.88 7.01
CA MET A 1 4.99 22.54 8.00
C MET A 1 5.23 23.75 8.87
N GLU A 2 5.16 23.60 10.17
CA GLU A 2 5.44 24.63 11.15
C GLU A 2 6.68 24.25 11.96
N ARG A 3 7.36 25.24 12.52
CA ARG A 3 8.53 25.03 13.36
C ARG A 3 8.71 26.17 14.36
N SER A 4 9.42 25.89 15.46
CA SER A 4 9.92 26.93 16.36
C SER A 4 10.93 27.87 15.66
N PRO A 5 11.16 29.07 16.19
CA PRO A 5 12.13 30.03 15.63
C PRO A 5 13.53 29.45 15.48
N SER A 6 14.00 28.69 16.47
CA SER A 6 15.22 27.88 16.43
C SER A 6 14.86 26.41 16.36
N ILE A 7 15.71 25.61 15.70
CA ILE A 7 15.65 24.13 15.69
C ILE A 7 17.03 23.52 15.92
N GLN A 8 17.96 24.27 16.49
CA GLN A 8 19.36 23.86 16.64
C GLN A 8 19.50 22.65 17.58
N ASN A 9 18.85 22.68 18.75
CA ASN A 9 18.88 21.58 19.70
C ASN A 9 18.12 20.37 19.15
N LEU A 10 16.97 20.61 18.51
CA LEU A 10 16.19 19.56 17.85
C LEU A 10 17.02 18.83 16.80
N THR A 11 17.74 19.54 15.93
CA THR A 11 18.56 18.92 14.89
C THR A 11 19.74 18.14 15.43
N GLN A 12 20.39 18.63 16.51
CA GLN A 12 21.44 17.87 17.22
C GLN A 12 20.90 16.58 17.84
N SER A 13 19.73 16.63 18.45
CA SER A 13 19.07 15.46 19.03
C SER A 13 18.59 14.49 17.96
N LEU A 14 18.10 14.99 16.81
CA LEU A 14 17.74 14.14 15.68
C LEU A 14 18.96 13.42 15.08
N ALA A 15 20.12 14.09 15.03
CA ALA A 15 21.36 13.44 14.61
C ALA A 15 21.79 12.32 15.58
N LYS A 16 21.64 12.51 16.91
CA LYS A 16 21.88 11.47 17.91
C LYS A 16 20.91 10.29 17.75
N PHE A 17 19.62 10.60 17.52
CA PHE A 17 18.59 9.58 17.24
C PHE A 17 18.99 8.72 16.03
N HIS A 18 19.40 9.34 14.92
CA HIS A 18 19.81 8.60 13.72
C HIS A 18 21.07 7.74 13.92
N ALA A 19 21.95 8.10 14.85
CA ALA A 19 23.11 7.28 15.19
C ALA A 19 22.73 6.03 16.02
N MET A 20 21.56 6.02 16.67
CA MET A 20 21.10 4.94 17.54
C MET A 20 20.02 4.06 16.90
N VAL A 21 19.12 4.67 16.09
CA VAL A 21 18.07 3.90 15.44
C VAL A 21 18.62 3.03 14.33
N GLY A 22 18.33 1.74 14.42
CA GLY A 22 18.69 0.79 13.38
C GLY A 22 17.71 0.80 12.19
N ARG A 23 17.95 -0.12 11.27
CA ARG A 23 16.98 -0.41 10.21
C ARG A 23 15.82 -1.21 10.82
N ILE A 24 14.58 -0.74 10.60
CA ILE A 24 13.37 -1.38 11.13
C ILE A 24 12.97 -2.54 10.23
N SER A 25 12.78 -3.73 10.80
CA SER A 25 12.34 -4.92 10.07
C SER A 25 10.85 -4.87 9.73
N LYS A 26 10.45 -5.61 8.70
CA LYS A 26 9.04 -5.83 8.38
C LYS A 26 8.52 -7.01 9.20
N ASP A 27 7.49 -6.79 10.00
CA ASP A 27 6.90 -7.75 10.93
C ASP A 27 5.49 -8.24 10.54
N ALA A 28 4.89 -7.60 9.54
CA ALA A 28 3.51 -7.88 9.11
C ALA A 28 3.41 -8.09 7.60
N LYS A 29 2.39 -8.86 7.18
CA LYS A 29 2.10 -9.16 5.78
C LYS A 29 0.78 -8.57 5.36
N ASN A 30 0.76 -7.85 4.23
CA ASN A 30 -0.47 -7.37 3.62
C ASN A 30 -1.11 -8.51 2.81
N PRO A 31 -2.32 -9.00 3.18
CA PRO A 31 -2.94 -10.14 2.50
C PRO A 31 -3.37 -9.81 1.06
N PHE A 32 -3.67 -8.53 0.76
CA PHE A 32 -4.13 -8.11 -0.57
C PHE A 32 -2.96 -7.93 -1.55
N PHE A 33 -1.87 -7.32 -1.11
CA PHE A 33 -0.71 -7.03 -1.97
C PHE A 33 0.41 -8.04 -1.84
N LYS A 34 0.29 -9.04 -0.94
CA LYS A 34 1.30 -10.06 -0.64
C LYS A 34 2.68 -9.48 -0.28
N SER A 35 2.73 -8.21 0.09
CA SER A 35 3.95 -7.49 0.49
C SER A 35 4.09 -7.47 2.02
N ASN A 36 5.32 -7.50 2.50
CA ASN A 36 5.61 -7.31 3.91
C ASN A 36 5.74 -5.82 4.23
N TYR A 37 5.41 -5.42 5.46
CA TYR A 37 5.53 -4.05 5.94
C TYR A 37 5.85 -4.01 7.43
N ALA A 38 6.44 -2.91 7.90
CA ALA A 38 6.61 -2.66 9.32
C ALA A 38 5.29 -2.13 9.90
N SER A 39 4.73 -2.83 10.89
CA SER A 39 3.49 -2.42 11.54
C SER A 39 3.70 -1.18 12.41
N LEU A 40 2.62 -0.41 12.64
CA LEU A 40 2.70 0.77 13.50
C LEU A 40 3.16 0.44 14.93
N PRO A 41 2.66 -0.62 15.61
CA PRO A 41 3.17 -0.99 16.93
C PRO A 41 4.66 -1.33 16.93
N HIS A 42 5.12 -2.07 15.93
CA HIS A 42 6.54 -2.43 15.80
C HIS A 42 7.42 -1.19 15.63
N ILE A 43 7.05 -0.28 14.72
CA ILE A 43 7.79 0.98 14.54
C ILE A 43 7.87 1.77 15.85
N ILE A 44 6.74 1.93 16.57
CA ILE A 44 6.70 2.65 17.84
C ILE A 44 7.64 2.01 18.87
N THR A 45 7.66 0.67 18.94
CA THR A 45 8.55 -0.05 19.87
C THR A 45 10.03 0.17 19.53
N GLU A 46 10.39 0.07 18.24
CA GLU A 46 11.79 0.22 17.81
C GLU A 46 12.35 1.63 17.97
N ILE A 47 11.49 2.67 17.89
CA ILE A 47 11.94 4.06 18.04
C ILE A 47 11.88 4.58 19.47
N ALA A 48 11.21 3.90 20.41
CA ALA A 48 10.94 4.41 21.75
C ALA A 48 12.23 4.72 22.52
N GLU A 49 13.12 3.75 22.65
CA GLU A 49 14.40 3.90 23.35
C GLU A 49 15.35 4.92 22.67
N PRO A 50 15.53 4.89 21.31
CA PRO A 50 16.31 5.93 20.61
C PRO A 50 15.77 7.34 20.81
N LEU A 51 14.44 7.54 20.79
CA LEU A 51 13.83 8.86 21.05
C LEU A 51 14.11 9.33 22.46
N GLU A 52 13.89 8.48 23.47
CA GLU A 52 14.16 8.79 24.87
C GLU A 52 15.62 9.21 25.09
N LYS A 53 16.57 8.42 24.60
CA LYS A 53 18.01 8.70 24.73
C LYS A 53 18.45 9.98 24.00
N ALA A 54 17.75 10.33 22.91
CA ALA A 54 18.01 11.55 22.18
C ALA A 54 17.32 12.79 22.79
N GLY A 55 16.47 12.64 23.80
CA GLY A 55 15.68 13.72 24.36
C GLY A 55 14.61 14.25 23.38
N LEU A 56 14.05 13.35 22.57
CA LEU A 56 13.04 13.69 21.58
C LEU A 56 11.66 13.11 21.98
N VAL A 57 10.63 13.92 21.79
CA VAL A 57 9.23 13.53 21.97
C VAL A 57 8.51 13.59 20.65
N LEU A 58 7.86 12.48 20.27
CA LEU A 58 7.02 12.39 19.10
C LEU A 58 5.55 12.34 19.54
N SER A 59 4.74 13.26 19.00
CA SER A 59 3.29 13.33 19.26
C SER A 59 2.51 13.34 17.97
N GLN A 60 1.37 12.65 17.97
CA GLN A 60 0.45 12.62 16.83
C GLN A 60 -0.99 12.78 17.30
N PHE A 61 -1.73 13.68 16.66
CA PHE A 61 -3.11 13.94 17.01
C PHE A 61 -3.94 14.31 15.78
N PRO A 62 -5.24 13.92 15.76
CA PRO A 62 -6.16 14.33 14.70
C PRO A 62 -6.32 15.84 14.67
N ASN A 63 -6.39 16.43 13.49
CA ASN A 63 -6.59 17.86 13.27
C ASN A 63 -7.48 18.08 12.04
N GLY A 64 -8.77 18.31 12.27
CA GLY A 64 -9.76 18.39 11.18
C GLY A 64 -9.81 17.07 10.39
N ASP A 65 -9.59 17.17 9.08
CA ASP A 65 -9.50 16.05 8.14
C ASP A 65 -8.07 15.48 8.02
N GLY A 66 -7.17 15.86 8.92
CA GLY A 66 -5.76 15.49 8.90
C GLY A 66 -5.27 14.84 10.18
N LEU A 67 -4.00 14.47 10.14
CA LEU A 67 -3.21 14.00 11.27
C LEU A 67 -1.98 14.91 11.42
N THR A 68 -1.90 15.67 12.51
CA THR A 68 -0.71 16.44 12.83
C THR A 68 0.31 15.55 13.53
N THR A 69 1.54 15.56 13.03
CA THR A 69 2.70 14.92 13.67
C THR A 69 3.66 16.02 14.10
N MET A 70 4.09 15.97 15.35
CA MET A 70 5.00 16.91 15.96
C MET A 70 6.20 16.19 16.56
N LEU A 71 7.40 16.64 16.22
CA LEU A 71 8.67 16.22 16.82
C LEU A 71 9.22 17.37 17.67
N ILE A 72 9.48 17.10 18.94
CA ILE A 72 9.81 18.10 19.93
C ILE A 72 11.12 17.73 20.60
N HIS A 73 12.03 18.68 20.82
CA HIS A 73 13.16 18.54 21.74
C HIS A 73 12.70 18.80 23.17
N ALA A 74 12.82 17.80 24.05
CA ALA A 74 12.21 17.83 25.38
C ALA A 74 12.65 19.01 26.25
N ASP A 75 13.95 19.32 26.27
CA ASP A 75 14.49 20.32 27.15
C ASP A 75 14.27 21.75 26.66
N SER A 76 14.37 22.02 25.35
CA SER A 76 14.26 23.38 24.79
C SER A 76 12.87 23.76 24.29
N GLY A 77 11.99 22.77 24.09
CA GLY A 77 10.69 22.96 23.45
C GLY A 77 10.78 23.30 21.95
N GLU A 78 11.96 23.23 21.34
CA GLU A 78 12.09 23.37 19.89
C GLU A 78 11.32 22.26 19.18
N PHE A 79 10.60 22.59 18.12
CA PHE A 79 9.77 21.63 17.42
C PHE A 79 9.71 21.84 15.90
N ILE A 80 9.35 20.77 15.22
CA ILE A 80 8.82 20.78 13.86
C ILE A 80 7.48 20.06 13.83
N SER A 81 6.54 20.53 13.03
CA SER A 81 5.25 19.85 12.84
C SER A 81 4.77 19.90 11.39
N ALA A 82 4.02 18.90 11.02
CA ALA A 82 3.33 18.86 9.73
C ALA A 82 2.01 18.09 9.86
N THR A 83 1.02 18.50 9.08
CA THR A 83 -0.27 17.82 8.99
C THR A 83 -0.33 17.02 7.70
N TYR A 84 -0.67 15.74 7.84
CA TYR A 84 -0.93 14.81 6.75
C TYR A 84 -2.45 14.72 6.54
N THR A 85 -2.94 15.02 5.33
CA THR A 85 -4.36 14.89 5.01
C THR A 85 -4.76 13.42 4.94
N LEU A 86 -5.82 13.05 5.67
CA LEU A 86 -6.31 11.67 5.69
C LEU A 86 -7.04 11.34 4.40
N GLN A 87 -6.72 10.18 3.84
CA GLN A 87 -7.42 9.64 2.68
C GLN A 87 -8.45 8.60 3.16
N VAL A 88 -9.67 9.05 3.41
CA VAL A 88 -10.76 8.17 3.86
C VAL A 88 -11.54 7.67 2.65
N VAL A 89 -11.46 6.36 2.38
CA VAL A 89 -12.09 5.73 1.21
C VAL A 89 -13.62 5.75 1.27
N ARG A 90 -14.19 5.70 2.49
CA ARG A 90 -15.64 5.78 2.73
C ARG A 90 -15.90 6.87 3.76
N GLN A 91 -16.54 7.94 3.32
CA GLN A 91 -17.00 8.98 4.24
C GLN A 91 -18.08 8.42 5.18
N ASN A 92 -18.12 8.90 6.42
CA ASN A 92 -19.05 8.46 7.47
C ASN A 92 -18.91 6.98 7.92
N ASP A 93 -17.78 6.33 7.61
CA ASP A 93 -17.45 4.99 8.10
C ASP A 93 -16.34 5.10 9.17
N PRO A 94 -16.66 4.90 10.47
CA PRO A 94 -15.66 5.01 11.55
C PRO A 94 -14.52 4.02 11.43
N GLN A 95 -14.76 2.83 10.85
CA GLN A 95 -13.73 1.82 10.62
C GLN A 95 -12.77 2.24 9.50
N ALA A 96 -13.30 2.81 8.41
CA ALA A 96 -12.47 3.37 7.34
C ALA A 96 -11.64 4.55 7.84
N GLN A 97 -12.20 5.40 8.71
CA GLN A 97 -11.49 6.50 9.35
C GLN A 97 -10.36 6.00 10.27
N GLY A 98 -10.63 5.02 11.13
CA GLY A 98 -9.61 4.40 11.99
C GLY A 98 -8.46 3.79 11.19
N SER A 99 -8.77 3.13 10.08
CA SER A 99 -7.77 2.60 9.14
C SER A 99 -6.92 3.71 8.52
N ALA A 100 -7.55 4.79 8.04
CA ALA A 100 -6.86 5.94 7.44
C ALA A 100 -5.91 6.61 8.45
N ILE A 101 -6.35 6.79 9.72
CA ILE A 101 -5.51 7.33 10.79
C ILE A 101 -4.29 6.41 11.05
N SER A 102 -4.49 5.10 11.15
CA SER A 102 -3.40 4.15 11.38
C SER A 102 -2.37 4.17 10.25
N TYR A 103 -2.82 4.28 9.01
CA TYR A 103 -1.97 4.47 7.84
C TYR A 103 -1.19 5.77 7.92
N ALA A 104 -1.88 6.89 8.13
CA ALA A 104 -1.27 8.21 8.22
C ALA A 104 -0.22 8.29 9.32
N ARG A 105 -0.51 7.73 10.51
CA ARG A 105 0.42 7.66 11.64
C ARG A 105 1.72 6.98 11.25
N ARG A 106 1.64 5.82 10.63
CA ARG A 106 2.80 5.05 10.20
C ARG A 106 3.66 5.83 9.22
N TYR A 107 3.07 6.36 8.15
CA TYR A 107 3.82 7.11 7.13
C TYR A 107 4.39 8.43 7.67
N ALA A 108 3.64 9.14 8.51
CA ALA A 108 4.11 10.38 9.08
C ALA A 108 5.30 10.17 10.05
N ILE A 109 5.27 9.10 10.88
CA ILE A 109 6.40 8.74 11.75
C ILE A 109 7.63 8.39 10.91
N THR A 110 7.50 7.50 9.95
CA THR A 110 8.62 7.07 9.12
C THR A 110 9.24 8.24 8.34
N SER A 111 8.41 9.17 7.88
CA SER A 111 8.87 10.35 7.13
C SER A 111 9.55 11.39 8.02
N VAL A 112 8.96 11.77 9.17
CA VAL A 112 9.53 12.82 10.03
C VAL A 112 10.83 12.39 10.69
N LEU A 113 10.96 11.09 10.99
CA LEU A 113 12.17 10.51 11.57
C LEU A 113 13.13 9.93 10.53
N ASN A 114 12.81 10.02 9.25
CA ASN A 114 13.60 9.47 8.13
C ASN A 114 14.06 8.02 8.39
N LEU A 115 13.12 7.16 8.80
CA LEU A 115 13.43 5.77 9.19
C LEU A 115 13.75 4.90 7.97
N ALA A 116 14.82 4.12 8.08
CA ALA A 116 15.12 3.06 7.11
C ALA A 116 14.32 1.80 7.45
N ILE A 117 13.32 1.49 6.64
CA ILE A 117 12.61 0.20 6.70
C ILE A 117 13.38 -0.80 5.84
N SER A 118 13.51 -2.06 6.29
CA SER A 118 14.25 -3.09 5.54
C SER A 118 13.64 -3.30 4.15
N ASP A 119 14.48 -3.18 3.13
CA ASP A 119 14.08 -3.17 1.73
C ASP A 119 13.84 -4.58 1.17
N ASP A 120 12.55 -4.97 1.13
CA ASP A 120 12.03 -5.71 -0.01
C ASP A 120 11.57 -4.76 -1.14
N ASP A 121 11.65 -3.42 -0.90
CA ASP A 121 11.15 -2.44 -1.86
C ASP A 121 12.07 -2.28 -3.07
N ALA A 122 13.36 -2.56 -2.92
CA ALA A 122 14.29 -2.62 -4.05
C ALA A 122 13.95 -3.77 -5.01
N GLU A 123 13.51 -4.94 -4.52
CA GLU A 123 13.00 -6.02 -5.36
C GLU A 123 11.61 -5.70 -5.93
N ALA A 124 10.77 -4.98 -5.20
CA ALA A 124 9.46 -4.55 -5.69
C ALA A 124 9.57 -3.44 -6.76
N ALA A 125 10.58 -2.56 -6.64
CA ALA A 125 10.87 -1.53 -7.65
C ALA A 125 11.60 -2.10 -8.88
N MET A 126 12.32 -3.23 -8.74
CA MET A 126 12.93 -3.97 -9.85
C MET A 126 11.98 -4.95 -10.56
N LYS A 127 10.83 -5.25 -9.98
CA LYS A 127 9.76 -5.91 -10.74
C LYS A 127 9.30 -4.92 -11.79
N PRO A 128 9.34 -5.28 -13.09
CA PRO A 128 8.88 -4.39 -14.14
C PRO A 128 7.50 -3.86 -13.76
N LEU A 129 7.33 -2.54 -13.87
CA LEU A 129 6.08 -1.82 -13.65
C LEU A 129 4.93 -2.74 -14.04
N ARG A 130 4.14 -3.11 -13.03
CA ARG A 130 3.00 -4.00 -13.07
C ARG A 130 2.45 -4.06 -14.49
N GLN A 131 2.60 -5.21 -15.14
CA GLN A 131 1.82 -5.47 -16.36
C GLN A 131 0.41 -4.98 -16.05
N ALA A 132 -0.13 -4.13 -16.94
CA ALA A 132 -1.50 -3.66 -16.84
C ALA A 132 -2.37 -4.82 -16.36
N PRO A 133 -3.31 -4.62 -15.43
CA PRO A 133 -4.13 -5.69 -14.91
C PRO A 133 -4.56 -6.55 -16.08
N ALA A 134 -4.31 -7.86 -15.97
CA ALA A 134 -4.64 -8.79 -17.06
C ALA A 134 -6.03 -8.42 -17.54
N PRO A 135 -6.25 -8.23 -18.85
CA PRO A 135 -7.49 -7.69 -19.37
C PRO A 135 -8.62 -8.48 -18.73
N VAL A 136 -9.53 -7.76 -18.06
CA VAL A 136 -10.70 -8.37 -17.43
C VAL A 136 -11.38 -9.15 -18.53
N LYS A 137 -11.37 -10.49 -18.43
CA LYS A 137 -12.01 -11.33 -19.42
C LYS A 137 -13.51 -11.00 -19.39
N VAL A 138 -13.99 -10.34 -20.41
CA VAL A 138 -15.40 -9.98 -20.57
C VAL A 138 -16.11 -11.16 -21.24
N ALA A 139 -17.42 -11.33 -21.01
CA ALA A 139 -18.20 -12.31 -21.75
C ALA A 139 -18.18 -11.97 -23.25
N PRO A 140 -18.09 -12.98 -24.13
CA PRO A 140 -18.14 -12.73 -25.58
C PRO A 140 -19.51 -12.17 -25.96
N THR A 141 -19.57 -11.28 -26.92
CA THR A 141 -20.84 -10.86 -27.52
C THR A 141 -21.51 -12.04 -28.21
N GLU A 142 -22.82 -11.97 -28.45
CA GLU A 142 -23.57 -13.05 -29.13
C GLU A 142 -22.95 -13.40 -30.50
N GLN A 143 -22.51 -12.40 -31.27
CA GLN A 143 -21.85 -12.64 -32.54
C GLN A 143 -20.47 -13.33 -32.39
N GLN A 144 -19.70 -12.93 -31.38
CA GLN A 144 -18.40 -13.56 -31.08
C GLN A 144 -18.60 -15.00 -30.61
N PHE A 145 -19.59 -15.26 -29.76
CA PHE A 145 -19.90 -16.57 -29.27
C PHE A 145 -20.40 -17.49 -30.39
N ALA A 146 -21.30 -17.03 -31.24
CA ALA A 146 -21.77 -17.75 -32.41
C ALA A 146 -20.61 -18.13 -33.36
N GLY A 147 -19.67 -17.23 -33.59
CA GLY A 147 -18.46 -17.52 -34.36
C GLY A 147 -17.58 -18.60 -33.72
N ILE A 148 -17.42 -18.59 -32.41
CA ILE A 148 -16.66 -19.61 -31.68
C ILE A 148 -17.35 -20.99 -31.81
N VAL A 149 -18.66 -21.06 -31.65
CA VAL A 149 -19.46 -22.29 -31.81
C VAL A 149 -19.36 -22.83 -33.23
N GLN A 150 -19.42 -21.97 -34.24
CA GLN A 150 -19.25 -22.37 -35.64
C GLN A 150 -17.87 -22.98 -35.90
N TYR A 151 -16.81 -22.39 -35.33
CA TYR A 151 -15.44 -22.90 -35.46
C TYR A 151 -15.21 -24.20 -34.70
N LEU A 152 -15.91 -24.44 -33.57
CA LEU A 152 -15.84 -25.72 -32.83
C LEU A 152 -16.47 -26.86 -33.63
N ASN A 153 -17.47 -26.59 -34.48
CA ASN A 153 -18.09 -27.58 -35.37
C ASN A 153 -17.35 -27.72 -36.72
N GLY A 154 -16.22 -27.01 -36.90
CA GLY A 154 -15.47 -26.99 -38.16
C GLY A 154 -14.29 -27.97 -38.21
N THR A 155 -13.30 -27.65 -39.05
CA THR A 155 -12.08 -28.46 -39.22
C THR A 155 -11.19 -28.46 -37.96
N PRO A 156 -10.27 -29.45 -37.81
CA PRO A 156 -9.36 -29.52 -36.64
C PRO A 156 -8.56 -28.24 -36.40
N GLU A 157 -8.19 -27.48 -37.43
CA GLU A 157 -7.51 -26.20 -37.32
C GLU A 157 -8.43 -25.09 -36.77
N GLN A 158 -9.69 -25.08 -37.21
CA GLN A 158 -10.72 -24.17 -36.73
C GLN A 158 -11.04 -24.46 -35.23
N GLN A 159 -11.18 -25.73 -34.86
CA GLN A 159 -11.39 -26.13 -33.48
C GLN A 159 -10.25 -25.66 -32.55
N LYS A 160 -9.00 -25.77 -33.00
CA LYS A 160 -7.84 -25.27 -32.24
C LYS A 160 -7.92 -23.76 -32.04
N THR A 161 -8.26 -23.01 -33.08
CA THR A 161 -8.43 -21.56 -33.04
C THR A 161 -9.56 -21.16 -32.08
N ALA A 162 -10.70 -21.85 -32.09
CA ALA A 162 -11.82 -21.63 -31.19
C ALA A 162 -11.45 -21.88 -29.72
N LYS A 163 -10.71 -22.97 -29.44
CA LYS A 163 -10.22 -23.28 -28.07
C LYS A 163 -9.26 -22.22 -27.54
N GLU A 164 -8.44 -21.61 -28.38
CA GLU A 164 -7.58 -20.50 -27.98
C GLU A 164 -8.37 -19.19 -27.78
N ALA A 165 -9.38 -18.95 -28.60
CA ALA A 165 -10.27 -17.79 -28.44
C ALA A 165 -11.05 -17.85 -27.12
N LEU A 166 -11.55 -19.04 -26.72
CA LEU A 166 -12.27 -19.25 -25.47
C LEU A 166 -11.45 -18.84 -24.24
N LYS A 167 -10.13 -19.00 -24.26
CA LYS A 167 -9.24 -18.60 -23.14
C LYS A 167 -9.26 -17.08 -22.85
N LYS A 168 -9.73 -16.28 -23.81
CA LYS A 168 -9.78 -14.81 -23.70
C LYS A 168 -11.05 -14.29 -23.04
N TYR A 169 -12.09 -15.13 -22.90
CA TYR A 169 -13.41 -14.74 -22.42
C TYR A 169 -13.77 -15.40 -21.09
N THR A 170 -14.69 -14.78 -20.34
CA THR A 170 -15.39 -15.39 -19.22
C THR A 170 -16.79 -15.77 -19.70
N LEU A 171 -17.05 -17.08 -19.84
CA LEU A 171 -18.33 -17.58 -20.33
C LEU A 171 -19.41 -17.51 -19.26
N THR A 172 -20.67 -17.22 -19.66
CA THR A 172 -21.86 -17.38 -18.82
C THR A 172 -22.16 -18.88 -18.61
N ASN A 173 -23.04 -19.21 -17.67
CA ASN A 173 -23.39 -20.61 -17.41
C ASN A 173 -24.01 -21.28 -18.64
N ASP A 174 -24.92 -20.59 -19.34
CA ASP A 174 -25.55 -21.08 -20.56
C ASP A 174 -24.53 -21.31 -21.68
N GLN A 175 -23.57 -20.42 -21.84
CA GLN A 175 -22.48 -20.55 -22.82
C GLN A 175 -21.55 -21.72 -22.50
N LYS A 176 -21.32 -22.03 -21.22
CA LYS A 176 -20.52 -23.20 -20.81
C LYS A 176 -21.20 -24.50 -21.17
N GLU A 177 -22.51 -24.63 -20.88
CA GLU A 177 -23.29 -25.86 -21.25
C GLU A 177 -23.24 -26.11 -22.75
N ILE A 178 -23.38 -25.08 -23.57
CA ILE A 178 -23.28 -25.22 -25.05
C ILE A 178 -21.88 -25.68 -25.46
N ILE A 179 -20.82 -25.14 -24.87
CA ILE A 179 -19.44 -25.52 -25.21
C ILE A 179 -19.11 -26.94 -24.74
N GLU A 180 -19.54 -27.31 -23.53
CA GLU A 180 -19.36 -28.70 -22.99
C GLU A 180 -20.02 -29.76 -23.86
N GLY A 181 -21.14 -29.44 -24.49
CA GLY A 181 -21.81 -30.32 -25.43
C GLY A 181 -21.13 -30.48 -26.82
N LEU A 182 -20.13 -29.62 -27.10
CA LEU A 182 -19.40 -29.59 -28.38
C LEU A 182 -17.94 -30.06 -28.30
N LEU A 183 -17.42 -30.30 -27.09
CA LEU A 183 -16.06 -30.76 -26.81
C LEU A 183 -15.97 -32.21 -26.48
#